data_d45fe8bdd230be5ab205237d9d336252
#
_entry.id   d45fe8bdd230be5ab205237d9d336252
#
_cell.length_a   1.000
_cell.length_b   1.000
_cell.length_c   1.000
_cell.angle_alpha   90.00
_cell.angle_beta   90.00
_cell.angle_gamma   90.00
#
_symmetry.space_group_name_H-M   'P 1'
#
loop_
_entity.id
_entity.type
_entity.pdbx_description
1 polymer ?
#
loop_
_entity_poly.entity_id
_entity_poly.type
_entity_poly.pdbx_seq_one_letter_code
_entity_poly.pdbx_strand_id
1 'polypeptide(L)'
;HPLKITEYQFMYYRDFLIKMNMKKGSIKVKLNAIKQFYNIAVKLKLIENSPAKDVGVKIHEASEISPMKFLTLEQLRDLLNIIPDYDEKHIEYLRDKIIIMLMALEGLRTVEVHRMSVNDINWEMKTIYIHGKGHNDFIYPRDDVLILLQVYLKIRPFDFAFIDEFGEPVFTTLTNQVKGKRMDRRGIRYNVDKWLTKAGLKKEGISCHMLRHTCGTLLYKDTKDLQIVKQVLRHSNVNITSKYAHIYNKMDKRYTTGINLNENITTEDKKKAHK
;
A
#
# COMPACT_ATOMS: atom_id res chain seq x y z
N HIS A 1 16.54 -34.03 -11.30
CA HIS A 1 15.09 -34.09 -11.07
C HIS A 1 14.75 -33.33 -9.78
N PRO A 2 13.75 -32.46 -9.79
CA PRO A 2 13.43 -31.60 -8.61
C PRO A 2 13.24 -32.35 -7.29
N LEU A 3 12.67 -33.57 -7.33
CA LEU A 3 12.43 -34.37 -6.12
C LEU A 3 13.68 -35.09 -5.59
N LYS A 4 14.83 -35.01 -6.28
CA LYS A 4 16.11 -35.61 -5.85
C LYS A 4 17.07 -34.55 -5.27
N ILE A 5 16.65 -33.32 -5.12
CA ILE A 5 17.47 -32.25 -4.58
C ILE A 5 17.61 -32.44 -3.06
N THR A 6 18.83 -32.25 -2.56
CA THR A 6 19.18 -32.39 -1.15
C THR A 6 19.11 -31.05 -0.42
N GLU A 7 19.06 -31.09 0.91
CA GLU A 7 19.13 -29.88 1.75
C GLU A 7 20.40 -29.07 1.46
N TYR A 8 21.55 -29.75 1.25
CA TYR A 8 22.82 -29.08 0.92
C TYR A 8 22.71 -28.21 -0.35
N GLN A 9 22.03 -28.72 -1.39
CA GLN A 9 21.83 -27.96 -2.64
C GLN A 9 20.93 -26.72 -2.42
N PHE A 10 19.98 -26.78 -1.49
CA PHE A 10 19.20 -25.61 -1.11
C PHE A 10 20.00 -24.59 -0.28
N MET A 11 20.85 -25.05 0.62
CA MET A 11 21.78 -24.17 1.34
C MET A 11 22.71 -23.46 0.35
N TYR A 12 23.25 -24.21 -0.62
CA TYR A 12 24.07 -23.64 -1.68
C TYR A 12 23.31 -22.59 -2.51
N TYR A 13 22.05 -22.88 -2.90
CA TYR A 13 21.21 -21.91 -3.60
C TYR A 13 20.94 -20.66 -2.77
N ARG A 14 20.65 -20.80 -1.47
CA ARG A 14 20.52 -19.65 -0.55
C ARG A 14 21.79 -18.80 -0.56
N ASP A 15 22.93 -19.42 -0.41
CA ASP A 15 24.22 -18.74 -0.32
C ASP A 15 24.59 -18.07 -1.66
N PHE A 16 24.24 -18.71 -2.78
CA PHE A 16 24.32 -18.11 -4.11
C PHE A 16 23.47 -16.81 -4.19
N LEU A 17 22.23 -16.83 -3.73
CA LEU A 17 21.37 -15.63 -3.72
C LEU A 17 21.94 -14.51 -2.84
N ILE A 18 22.55 -14.87 -1.71
CA ILE A 18 23.26 -13.93 -0.82
C ILE A 18 24.46 -13.32 -1.55
N LYS A 19 25.29 -14.15 -2.19
CA LYS A 19 26.46 -13.72 -2.96
C LYS A 19 26.09 -12.80 -4.14
N MET A 20 24.91 -12.99 -4.71
CA MET A 20 24.33 -12.12 -5.74
C MET A 20 23.81 -10.77 -5.18
N ASN A 21 24.07 -10.47 -3.93
CA ASN A 21 23.62 -9.23 -3.26
C ASN A 21 22.10 -9.00 -3.33
N MET A 22 21.29 -10.04 -3.38
CA MET A 22 19.84 -9.91 -3.38
C MET A 22 19.34 -9.41 -2.04
N LYS A 23 18.32 -8.54 -2.07
CA LYS A 23 17.65 -8.08 -0.83
C LYS A 23 17.12 -9.29 -0.04
N LYS A 24 17.38 -9.34 1.29
CA LYS A 24 16.97 -10.44 2.19
C LYS A 24 15.50 -10.82 2.03
N GLY A 25 14.60 -9.82 1.89
CA GLY A 25 13.17 -10.07 1.63
C GLY A 25 12.92 -10.85 0.32
N SER A 26 13.64 -10.54 -0.75
CA SER A 26 13.53 -11.26 -2.03
C SER A 26 14.05 -12.70 -1.91
N ILE A 27 15.14 -12.91 -1.17
CA ILE A 27 15.67 -14.25 -0.87
C ILE A 27 14.61 -15.04 -0.09
N LYS A 28 14.02 -14.47 0.96
CA LYS A 28 12.95 -15.11 1.74
C LYS A 28 11.77 -15.54 0.87
N VAL A 29 11.32 -14.68 -0.06
CA VAL A 29 10.21 -15.00 -0.98
C VAL A 29 10.58 -16.20 -1.86
N LYS A 30 11.78 -16.22 -2.44
CA LYS A 30 12.27 -17.35 -3.28
C LYS A 30 12.37 -18.65 -2.49
N LEU A 31 12.95 -18.61 -1.30
CA LEU A 31 13.07 -19.80 -0.43
C LEU A 31 11.69 -20.30 0.04
N ASN A 32 10.76 -19.38 0.36
CA ASN A 32 9.39 -19.75 0.73
C ASN A 32 8.63 -20.43 -0.42
N ALA A 33 8.81 -19.97 -1.66
CA ALA A 33 8.20 -20.63 -2.83
C ALA A 33 8.69 -22.08 -2.98
N ILE A 34 9.99 -22.30 -2.79
CA ILE A 34 10.59 -23.64 -2.80
C ILE A 34 10.04 -24.49 -1.64
N LYS A 35 10.00 -23.95 -0.42
CA LYS A 35 9.42 -24.65 0.74
C LYS A 35 7.98 -25.09 0.46
N GLN A 36 7.17 -24.24 -0.12
CA GLN A 36 5.78 -24.57 -0.47
C GLN A 36 5.71 -25.72 -1.47
N PHE A 37 6.55 -25.72 -2.51
CA PHE A 37 6.63 -26.82 -3.48
C PHE A 37 6.92 -28.15 -2.78
N TYR A 38 7.92 -28.20 -1.91
CA TYR A 38 8.27 -29.45 -1.21
C TYR A 38 7.26 -29.85 -0.14
N ASN A 39 6.61 -28.90 0.52
CA ASN A 39 5.51 -29.21 1.44
C ASN A 39 4.32 -29.87 0.71
N ILE A 40 4.04 -29.43 -0.52
CA ILE A 40 3.03 -30.07 -1.38
C ILE A 40 3.50 -31.47 -1.80
N ALA A 41 4.77 -31.63 -2.19
CA ALA A 41 5.33 -32.95 -2.56
C ALA A 41 5.26 -33.98 -1.42
N VAL A 42 5.54 -33.54 -0.17
CA VAL A 42 5.36 -34.38 1.03
C VAL A 42 3.87 -34.71 1.24
N LYS A 43 2.98 -33.73 1.14
CA LYS A 43 1.52 -33.92 1.28
C LYS A 43 0.98 -34.92 0.24
N LEU A 44 1.53 -34.89 -0.97
CA LEU A 44 1.18 -35.84 -2.05
C LEU A 44 1.92 -37.17 -1.94
N LYS A 45 2.69 -37.40 -0.88
CA LYS A 45 3.51 -38.62 -0.67
C LYS A 45 4.51 -38.92 -1.79
N LEU A 46 4.95 -37.91 -2.53
CA LEU A 46 5.98 -38.03 -3.55
C LEU A 46 7.40 -38.11 -2.96
N ILE A 47 7.57 -37.60 -1.77
CA ILE A 47 8.77 -37.66 -0.93
C ILE A 47 8.36 -37.77 0.53
N GLU A 48 9.21 -38.35 1.36
CA GLU A 48 8.95 -38.50 2.80
C GLU A 48 9.14 -37.21 3.58
N ASN A 49 10.22 -36.51 3.29
CA ASN A 49 10.62 -35.29 4.01
C ASN A 49 10.97 -34.15 3.04
N SER A 50 10.69 -32.93 3.44
CA SER A 50 11.03 -31.73 2.68
C SER A 50 12.52 -31.39 2.85
N PRO A 51 13.35 -31.40 1.81
CA PRO A 51 14.75 -30.98 1.90
C PRO A 51 14.92 -29.48 2.11
N ALA A 52 13.84 -28.71 2.03
CA ALA A 52 13.86 -27.28 2.22
C ALA A 52 13.37 -26.83 3.62
N LYS A 53 13.01 -27.77 4.52
CA LYS A 53 12.37 -27.49 5.81
C LYS A 53 13.14 -26.46 6.63
N ASP A 54 14.43 -26.66 6.80
CA ASP A 54 15.28 -25.88 7.71
C ASP A 54 16.13 -24.83 6.99
N VAL A 55 16.07 -24.78 5.66
CA VAL A 55 16.80 -23.78 4.88
C VAL A 55 16.10 -22.43 4.96
N GLY A 56 16.68 -21.51 5.69
CA GLY A 56 16.13 -20.15 5.86
C GLY A 56 17.22 -19.08 5.81
N VAL A 57 16.80 -17.84 5.69
CA VAL A 57 17.64 -16.66 5.94
C VAL A 57 17.20 -16.07 7.26
N LYS A 58 18.10 -16.02 8.25
CA LYS A 58 17.84 -15.26 9.49
C LYS A 58 17.77 -13.78 9.11
N ILE A 59 16.57 -13.25 9.08
CA ILE A 59 16.37 -11.80 9.07
C ILE A 59 16.43 -11.43 10.56
N HIS A 60 17.53 -10.81 10.99
CA HIS A 60 17.52 -10.16 12.28
C HIS A 60 16.47 -9.05 12.22
N GLU A 61 15.34 -9.25 12.88
CA GLU A 61 14.23 -8.28 12.90
C GLU A 61 14.63 -6.93 13.52
N ALA A 62 15.80 -6.89 14.17
CA ALA A 62 16.26 -5.73 14.93
C ALA A 62 17.03 -4.68 14.11
N SER A 63 17.46 -4.94 12.86
CA SER A 63 18.45 -4.06 12.25
C SER A 63 17.97 -3.11 11.15
N GLU A 64 16.78 -3.29 10.60
CA GLU A 64 16.25 -2.33 9.61
C GLU A 64 14.72 -2.29 9.67
N ILE A 65 14.17 -1.65 10.71
CA ILE A 65 12.86 -1.02 10.53
C ILE A 65 13.10 0.12 9.54
N SER A 66 13.09 -0.21 8.24
CA SER A 66 13.02 0.82 7.22
C SER A 66 11.82 1.69 7.60
N PRO A 67 12.01 3.00 7.85
CA PRO A 67 10.92 3.83 8.32
C PRO A 67 9.80 3.71 7.31
N MET A 68 8.60 3.33 7.78
CA MET A 68 7.43 3.24 6.92
C MET A 68 7.24 4.60 6.27
N LYS A 69 7.25 4.62 4.95
CA LYS A 69 7.08 5.86 4.20
C LYS A 69 5.59 6.18 4.14
N PHE A 70 5.21 7.36 4.58
CA PHE A 70 3.85 7.90 4.50
C PHE A 70 3.93 9.41 4.25
N LEU A 71 2.84 10.01 3.82
CA LEU A 71 2.71 11.46 3.67
C LEU A 71 2.17 12.09 4.95
N THR A 72 2.69 13.25 5.30
CA THR A 72 2.02 14.11 6.30
C THR A 72 0.69 14.60 5.74
N LEU A 73 -0.20 15.11 6.60
CA LEU A 73 -1.47 15.69 6.15
C LEU A 73 -1.26 16.87 5.18
N GLU A 74 -0.24 17.69 5.45
CA GLU A 74 0.17 18.79 4.58
C GLU A 74 0.62 18.29 3.21
N GLN A 75 1.56 17.34 3.17
CA GLN A 75 2.01 16.72 1.92
C GLN A 75 0.88 16.07 1.12
N LEU A 76 -0.11 15.47 1.81
CA LEU A 76 -1.28 14.91 1.13
C LEU A 76 -2.16 16.02 0.53
N ARG A 77 -2.36 17.12 1.24
CA ARG A 77 -3.06 18.29 0.71
C ARG A 77 -2.36 18.87 -0.51
N ASP A 78 -1.04 19.05 -0.44
CA ASP A 78 -0.24 19.55 -1.55
C ASP A 78 -0.34 18.63 -2.76
N LEU A 79 -0.27 17.30 -2.54
CA LEU A 79 -0.45 16.29 -3.60
C LEU A 79 -1.82 16.42 -4.28
N LEU A 80 -2.88 16.62 -3.52
CA LEU A 80 -4.24 16.76 -4.07
C LEU A 80 -4.44 18.11 -4.76
N ASN A 81 -3.81 19.18 -4.26
CA ASN A 81 -3.91 20.53 -4.82
C ASN A 81 -3.10 20.71 -6.12
N ILE A 82 -2.02 19.95 -6.31
CA ILE A 82 -1.23 20.02 -7.55
C ILE A 82 -1.94 19.36 -8.73
N ILE A 83 -2.96 18.53 -8.49
CA ILE A 83 -3.78 17.97 -9.54
C ILE A 83 -4.74 19.08 -9.98
N PRO A 84 -4.66 19.52 -11.25
CA PRO A 84 -5.52 20.59 -11.73
C PRO A 84 -7.00 20.22 -11.62
N ASP A 85 -7.85 21.23 -11.62
CA ASP A 85 -9.28 21.00 -11.78
C ASP A 85 -9.55 20.33 -13.14
N TYR A 86 -10.54 19.46 -13.15
CA TYR A 86 -10.93 18.75 -14.35
C TYR A 86 -11.80 19.61 -15.25
N ASP A 87 -11.69 19.37 -16.54
CA ASP A 87 -12.61 19.87 -17.56
C ASP A 87 -13.00 18.71 -18.50
N GLU A 88 -13.81 18.98 -19.51
CA GLU A 88 -14.26 17.95 -20.47
C GLU A 88 -13.10 17.31 -21.25
N LYS A 89 -11.96 17.99 -21.39
CA LYS A 89 -10.77 17.51 -22.10
C LYS A 89 -9.85 16.70 -21.18
N HIS A 90 -9.91 16.95 -19.87
CA HIS A 90 -8.99 16.43 -18.87
C HIS A 90 -9.69 15.70 -17.72
N ILE A 91 -10.61 14.82 -18.06
CA ILE A 91 -11.35 13.95 -17.10
C ILE A 91 -10.40 13.09 -16.29
N GLU A 92 -9.22 12.76 -16.83
CA GLU A 92 -8.19 11.99 -16.13
C GLU A 92 -7.71 12.65 -14.83
N TYR A 93 -7.80 13.97 -14.71
CA TYR A 93 -7.41 14.66 -13.46
C TYR A 93 -8.37 14.30 -12.32
N LEU A 94 -9.67 14.33 -12.58
CA LEU A 94 -10.67 13.91 -11.60
C LEU A 94 -10.51 12.44 -11.23
N ARG A 95 -10.35 11.56 -12.23
CA ARG A 95 -10.10 10.13 -12.01
C ARG A 95 -8.90 9.89 -11.11
N ASP A 96 -7.76 10.50 -11.43
CA ASP A 96 -6.51 10.31 -10.71
C ASP A 96 -6.61 10.87 -9.28
N LYS A 97 -7.29 12.01 -9.09
CA LYS A 97 -7.58 12.60 -7.77
C LYS A 97 -8.40 11.65 -6.90
N ILE A 98 -9.48 11.09 -7.45
CA ILE A 98 -10.32 10.11 -6.73
C ILE A 98 -9.53 8.86 -6.37
N ILE A 99 -8.73 8.32 -7.27
CA ILE A 99 -7.86 7.16 -7.01
C ILE A 99 -6.93 7.44 -5.83
N ILE A 100 -6.29 8.61 -5.81
CA ILE A 100 -5.40 9.01 -4.71
C ILE A 100 -6.18 9.13 -3.41
N MET A 101 -7.37 9.75 -3.41
CA MET A 101 -8.22 9.89 -2.23
C MET A 101 -8.67 8.53 -1.70
N LEU A 102 -9.14 7.62 -2.54
CA LEU A 102 -9.52 6.27 -2.15
C LEU A 102 -8.36 5.50 -1.50
N MET A 103 -7.13 5.69 -1.98
CA MET A 103 -5.97 5.03 -1.39
C MET A 103 -5.47 5.70 -0.12
N ALA A 104 -5.48 7.04 -0.07
CA ALA A 104 -4.86 7.81 1.02
C ALA A 104 -5.84 8.12 2.16
N LEU A 105 -7.14 8.18 1.91
CA LEU A 105 -8.17 8.51 2.90
C LEU A 105 -9.02 7.29 3.28
N GLU A 106 -9.36 6.43 2.31
CA GLU A 106 -10.15 5.22 2.56
C GLU A 106 -9.28 3.95 2.69
N GLY A 107 -7.98 4.09 2.47
CA GLY A 107 -7.00 3.03 2.67
C GLY A 107 -7.11 1.87 1.69
N LEU A 108 -7.66 2.05 0.49
CA LEU A 108 -7.78 1.00 -0.51
C LEU A 108 -6.42 0.53 -1.02
N ARG A 109 -6.34 -0.77 -1.32
CA ARG A 109 -5.20 -1.34 -2.05
C ARG A 109 -5.35 -1.09 -3.55
N THR A 110 -4.25 -1.02 -4.27
CA THR A 110 -4.27 -0.87 -5.75
C THR A 110 -5.15 -1.92 -6.44
N VAL A 111 -5.19 -3.16 -5.92
CA VAL A 111 -6.02 -4.22 -6.47
C VAL A 111 -7.52 -4.01 -6.18
N GLU A 112 -7.85 -3.40 -5.06
CA GLU A 112 -9.23 -3.07 -4.67
C GLU A 112 -9.75 -1.92 -5.55
N VAL A 113 -8.96 -0.88 -5.77
CA VAL A 113 -9.27 0.20 -6.73
C VAL A 113 -9.41 -0.35 -8.16
N HIS A 114 -8.53 -1.25 -8.58
CA HIS A 114 -8.60 -1.90 -9.90
C HIS A 114 -9.90 -2.67 -10.10
N ARG A 115 -10.35 -3.43 -9.10
CA ARG A 115 -11.53 -4.30 -9.22
C ARG A 115 -12.87 -3.57 -9.04
N MET A 116 -12.85 -2.33 -8.59
CA MET A 116 -14.05 -1.56 -8.30
C MET A 116 -14.93 -1.43 -9.54
N SER A 117 -16.19 -1.78 -9.39
CA SER A 117 -17.23 -1.71 -10.43
C SER A 117 -18.37 -0.77 -10.02
N VAL A 118 -19.13 -0.29 -10.99
CA VAL A 118 -20.23 0.66 -10.75
C VAL A 118 -21.27 0.06 -9.80
N ASN A 119 -21.58 -1.23 -9.99
CA ASN A 119 -22.54 -1.94 -9.15
C ASN A 119 -22.07 -2.20 -7.71
N ASP A 120 -20.79 -1.96 -7.42
CA ASP A 120 -20.27 -2.04 -6.04
C ASP A 120 -20.68 -0.83 -5.19
N ILE A 121 -21.12 0.26 -5.83
CA ILE A 121 -21.45 1.51 -5.16
C ILE A 121 -22.94 1.55 -4.83
N ASN A 122 -23.25 1.55 -3.54
CA ASN A 122 -24.60 1.80 -3.05
C ASN A 122 -24.71 3.28 -2.65
N TRP A 123 -25.38 4.06 -3.48
CA TRP A 123 -25.51 5.51 -3.28
C TRP A 123 -26.44 5.88 -2.12
N GLU A 124 -27.49 5.06 -1.87
CA GLU A 124 -28.45 5.30 -0.79
C GLU A 124 -27.80 5.05 0.58
N MET A 125 -27.09 3.92 0.72
CA MET A 125 -26.40 3.55 1.95
C MET A 125 -25.02 4.22 2.08
N LYS A 126 -24.56 4.91 1.06
CA LYS A 126 -23.22 5.52 1.00
C LYS A 126 -22.09 4.52 1.27
N THR A 127 -22.20 3.33 0.69
CA THR A 127 -21.22 2.26 0.86
C THR A 127 -20.61 1.82 -0.46
N ILE A 128 -19.42 1.28 -0.41
CA ILE A 128 -18.78 0.63 -1.55
C ILE A 128 -18.35 -0.77 -1.15
N TYR A 129 -18.77 -1.77 -1.92
CA TYR A 129 -18.32 -3.15 -1.78
C TYR A 129 -16.91 -3.31 -2.33
N ILE A 130 -16.04 -3.96 -1.57
CA ILE A 130 -14.61 -4.11 -1.91
C ILE A 130 -14.28 -5.57 -2.15
N HIS A 131 -13.83 -5.87 -3.36
CA HIS A 131 -13.34 -7.19 -3.76
C HIS A 131 -11.87 -7.37 -3.32
N GLY A 132 -11.68 -7.85 -2.08
CA GLY A 132 -10.36 -8.09 -1.51
C GLY A 132 -9.70 -9.38 -2.00
N LYS A 133 -8.48 -9.65 -1.52
CA LYS A 133 -7.79 -10.92 -1.75
C LYS A 133 -8.18 -11.91 -0.63
N GLY A 134 -9.22 -12.70 -0.87
CA GLY A 134 -9.70 -13.72 0.06
C GLY A 134 -10.73 -13.25 1.10
N HIS A 135 -11.01 -11.95 1.21
CA HIS A 135 -12.08 -11.38 2.02
C HIS A 135 -12.69 -10.19 1.29
N ASN A 136 -13.99 -10.22 1.13
CA ASN A 136 -14.75 -9.09 0.66
C ASN A 136 -15.25 -8.28 1.87
N ASP A 137 -15.43 -6.97 1.71
CA ASP A 137 -15.86 -6.09 2.78
C ASP A 137 -16.55 -4.85 2.21
N PHE A 138 -17.14 -4.05 3.07
CA PHE A 138 -17.69 -2.75 2.72
C PHE A 138 -16.82 -1.63 3.30
N ILE A 139 -16.78 -0.52 2.59
CA ILE A 139 -16.27 0.74 3.14
C ILE A 139 -17.38 1.77 3.16
N TYR A 140 -17.23 2.74 4.05
CA TYR A 140 -18.09 3.91 4.20
C TYR A 140 -17.26 5.15 3.81
N PRO A 141 -17.18 5.47 2.52
CA PRO A 141 -16.32 6.55 2.07
C PRO A 141 -16.80 7.91 2.58
N ARG A 142 -15.90 8.85 2.64
CA ARG A 142 -16.19 10.25 2.90
C ARG A 142 -17.16 10.81 1.86
N ASP A 143 -18.01 11.74 2.26
CA ASP A 143 -18.99 12.35 1.34
C ASP A 143 -18.31 13.07 0.16
N ASP A 144 -17.15 13.73 0.37
CA ASP A 144 -16.39 14.37 -0.70
C ASP A 144 -15.90 13.37 -1.77
N VAL A 145 -15.47 12.18 -1.35
CA VAL A 145 -15.07 11.09 -2.27
C VAL A 145 -16.28 10.61 -3.08
N LEU A 146 -17.42 10.40 -2.43
CA LEU A 146 -18.65 9.95 -3.10
C LEU A 146 -19.16 10.99 -4.12
N ILE A 147 -19.14 12.28 -3.77
CA ILE A 147 -19.52 13.37 -4.67
C ILE A 147 -18.64 13.37 -5.92
N LEU A 148 -17.32 13.29 -5.74
CA LEU A 148 -16.38 13.26 -6.86
C LEU A 148 -16.56 12.00 -7.72
N LEU A 149 -16.81 10.83 -7.11
CA LEU A 149 -17.14 9.60 -7.83
C LEU A 149 -18.41 9.76 -8.67
N GLN A 150 -19.45 10.35 -8.12
CA GLN A 150 -20.71 10.58 -8.84
C GLN A 150 -20.50 11.52 -10.03
N VAL A 151 -19.74 12.60 -9.85
CA VAL A 151 -19.39 13.52 -10.95
C VAL A 151 -18.60 12.78 -12.01
N TYR A 152 -17.56 12.04 -11.62
CA TYR A 152 -16.71 11.30 -12.56
C TYR A 152 -17.51 10.30 -13.37
N LEU A 153 -18.40 9.53 -12.75
CA LEU A 153 -19.24 8.55 -13.44
C LEU A 153 -20.21 9.19 -14.43
N LYS A 154 -20.67 10.43 -14.17
CA LYS A 154 -21.54 11.16 -15.10
C LYS A 154 -20.81 11.69 -16.33
N ILE A 155 -19.53 12.09 -16.19
CA ILE A 155 -18.78 12.74 -17.27
C ILE A 155 -17.84 11.81 -18.01
N ARG A 156 -17.51 10.62 -17.46
CA ARG A 156 -16.66 9.65 -18.14
C ARG A 156 -17.33 9.18 -19.43
N PRO A 157 -16.59 8.87 -20.50
CA PRO A 157 -17.16 8.41 -21.78
C PRO A 157 -17.74 6.98 -21.61
N PHE A 158 -19.06 6.89 -21.38
CA PHE A 158 -19.78 5.61 -21.16
C PHE A 158 -19.72 4.67 -22.36
N ASP A 159 -19.77 5.21 -23.58
CA ASP A 159 -19.76 4.43 -24.81
C ASP A 159 -18.53 3.52 -24.96
N PHE A 160 -17.58 3.64 -24.06
CA PHE A 160 -16.32 2.91 -24.08
C PHE A 160 -16.07 2.05 -22.82
N ALA A 161 -17.04 1.96 -21.92
CA ALA A 161 -16.89 1.11 -20.74
C ALA A 161 -17.17 -0.35 -21.11
N PHE A 162 -16.15 -1.19 -21.07
CA PHE A 162 -16.27 -2.63 -21.32
C PHE A 162 -16.55 -3.36 -20.01
N ILE A 163 -17.66 -4.10 -19.96
CA ILE A 163 -17.99 -5.01 -18.85
C ILE A 163 -16.99 -6.17 -18.89
N ASP A 164 -16.34 -6.44 -17.77
CA ASP A 164 -15.42 -7.55 -17.59
C ASP A 164 -15.88 -8.52 -16.48
N GLU A 165 -14.99 -9.41 -16.02
CA GLU A 165 -15.28 -10.40 -14.98
C GLU A 165 -15.70 -9.79 -13.63
N PHE A 166 -15.41 -8.52 -13.38
CA PHE A 166 -15.81 -7.77 -12.18
C PHE A 166 -17.04 -6.89 -12.41
N GLY A 167 -17.55 -6.79 -13.63
CA GLY A 167 -18.66 -5.92 -14.01
C GLY A 167 -18.18 -4.65 -14.72
N GLU A 168 -19.02 -3.62 -14.76
CA GLU A 168 -18.71 -2.34 -15.38
C GLU A 168 -17.65 -1.58 -14.54
N PRO A 169 -16.46 -1.28 -15.08
CA PRO A 169 -15.39 -0.67 -14.30
C PRO A 169 -15.71 0.77 -13.88
N VAL A 170 -15.40 1.13 -12.62
CA VAL A 170 -15.44 2.54 -12.20
C VAL A 170 -14.35 3.32 -12.93
N PHE A 171 -13.11 2.85 -12.87
CA PHE A 171 -11.96 3.54 -13.47
C PHE A 171 -11.57 2.91 -14.79
N THR A 172 -11.63 3.71 -15.85
CA THR A 172 -11.34 3.30 -17.22
C THR A 172 -10.08 3.94 -17.77
N THR A 173 -9.48 3.27 -18.76
CA THR A 173 -8.40 3.85 -19.55
C THR A 173 -8.97 4.85 -20.54
N LEU A 174 -8.28 5.96 -20.74
CA LEU A 174 -8.69 7.05 -21.62
C LEU A 174 -7.80 7.15 -22.86
N THR A 175 -6.87 6.21 -23.05
CA THR A 175 -5.97 6.18 -24.22
C THR A 175 -6.68 5.53 -25.41
N ASN A 176 -6.38 6.00 -26.62
CA ASN A 176 -7.08 5.62 -27.85
C ASN A 176 -7.11 4.10 -28.15
N GLN A 177 -6.04 3.36 -27.79
CA GLN A 177 -5.94 1.93 -28.11
C GLN A 177 -6.75 1.02 -27.16
N VAL A 178 -7.01 1.47 -25.92
CA VAL A 178 -7.67 0.66 -24.88
C VAL A 178 -8.74 1.46 -24.13
N LYS A 179 -9.26 2.50 -24.80
CA LYS A 179 -10.26 3.39 -24.22
C LYS A 179 -11.49 2.61 -23.73
N GLY A 180 -11.95 2.93 -22.54
CA GLY A 180 -13.10 2.31 -21.90
C GLY A 180 -12.83 0.98 -21.19
N LYS A 181 -11.66 0.35 -21.35
CA LYS A 181 -11.32 -0.84 -20.58
C LYS A 181 -10.97 -0.49 -19.13
N ARG A 182 -11.18 -1.42 -18.21
CA ARG A 182 -10.77 -1.29 -16.82
C ARG A 182 -9.30 -0.90 -16.73
N MET A 183 -9.03 0.16 -15.97
CA MET A 183 -7.64 0.57 -15.72
C MET A 183 -6.90 -0.52 -14.95
N ASP A 184 -5.80 -1.01 -15.49
CA ASP A 184 -5.01 -2.04 -14.84
C ASP A 184 -4.18 -1.50 -13.67
N ARG A 185 -3.64 -2.39 -12.85
CA ARG A 185 -2.85 -2.02 -11.67
C ARG A 185 -1.56 -1.26 -12.00
N ARG A 186 -1.03 -1.44 -13.22
CA ARG A 186 0.18 -0.72 -13.68
C ARG A 186 -0.20 0.71 -14.04
N GLY A 187 -1.32 0.91 -14.74
CA GLY A 187 -1.87 2.22 -15.07
C GLY A 187 -2.19 3.04 -13.81
N ILE A 188 -2.84 2.42 -12.81
CA ILE A 188 -3.09 3.08 -11.52
C ILE A 188 -1.78 3.52 -10.87
N ARG A 189 -0.76 2.64 -10.81
CA ARG A 189 0.55 2.99 -10.22
C ARG A 189 1.24 4.09 -11.01
N TYR A 190 1.22 4.01 -12.33
CA TYR A 190 1.82 5.01 -13.18
C TYR A 190 1.22 6.40 -12.93
N ASN A 191 -0.10 6.49 -12.84
CA ASN A 191 -0.78 7.76 -12.61
C ASN A 191 -0.49 8.32 -11.20
N VAL A 192 -0.53 7.48 -10.17
CA VAL A 192 -0.14 7.89 -8.81
C VAL A 192 1.32 8.35 -8.78
N ASP A 193 2.22 7.60 -9.40
CA ASP A 193 3.65 7.94 -9.45
C ASP A 193 3.90 9.25 -10.21
N LYS A 194 3.17 9.50 -11.30
CA LYS A 194 3.19 10.76 -12.06
C LYS A 194 2.88 11.95 -11.14
N TRP A 195 1.83 11.87 -10.33
CA TRP A 195 1.43 12.96 -9.43
C TRP A 195 2.37 13.10 -8.24
N LEU A 196 2.85 12.00 -7.67
CA LEU A 196 3.90 12.04 -6.64
C LEU A 196 5.18 12.68 -7.14
N THR A 197 5.56 12.45 -8.39
CA THR A 197 6.74 13.08 -9.02
C THR A 197 6.52 14.57 -9.21
N LYS A 198 5.36 14.98 -9.72
CA LYS A 198 5.01 16.40 -9.88
C LYS A 198 4.98 17.16 -8.54
N ALA A 199 4.54 16.51 -7.48
CA ALA A 199 4.54 17.07 -6.14
C ALA A 199 5.93 17.04 -5.44
N GLY A 200 6.99 16.53 -6.09
CA GLY A 200 8.31 16.37 -5.47
C GLY A 200 8.37 15.33 -4.36
N LEU A 201 7.35 14.49 -4.24
CA LEU A 201 7.19 13.49 -3.17
C LEU A 201 7.69 12.10 -3.57
N LYS A 202 7.98 11.86 -4.86
CA LYS A 202 8.45 10.56 -5.35
C LYS A 202 9.91 10.34 -4.96
N LYS A 203 10.15 9.29 -4.17
CA LYS A 203 11.49 8.83 -3.76
C LYS A 203 11.59 7.32 -3.94
N GLU A 204 12.80 6.76 -3.87
CA GLU A 204 13.00 5.31 -3.94
C GLU A 204 12.14 4.59 -2.87
N GLY A 205 11.45 3.52 -3.30
CA GLY A 205 10.54 2.73 -2.46
C GLY A 205 9.23 3.44 -2.10
N ILE A 206 8.93 4.63 -2.66
CA ILE A 206 7.63 5.28 -2.57
C ILE A 206 6.75 4.83 -3.75
N SER A 207 5.57 4.31 -3.45
CA SER A 207 4.60 3.82 -4.43
C SER A 207 3.18 3.96 -3.88
N CYS A 208 2.18 3.54 -4.65
CA CYS A 208 0.77 3.50 -4.22
C CYS A 208 0.55 2.96 -2.79
N HIS A 209 1.36 1.99 -2.35
CA HIS A 209 1.22 1.40 -1.02
C HIS A 209 1.50 2.41 0.11
N MET A 210 2.30 3.45 -0.17
CA MET A 210 2.54 4.56 0.74
C MET A 210 1.25 5.34 1.03
N LEU A 211 0.37 5.55 0.04
CA LEU A 211 -0.90 6.24 0.25
C LEU A 211 -1.76 5.51 1.29
N ARG A 212 -1.84 4.18 1.19
CA ARG A 212 -2.53 3.38 2.21
C ARG A 212 -1.84 3.43 3.57
N HIS A 213 -0.51 3.50 3.61
CA HIS A 213 0.21 3.74 4.87
C HIS A 213 -0.08 5.13 5.43
N THR A 214 -0.25 6.12 4.56
CA THR A 214 -0.69 7.47 4.94
C THR A 214 -2.05 7.41 5.64
N CYS A 215 -3.04 6.75 5.05
CA CYS A 215 -4.34 6.52 5.69
C CYS A 215 -4.19 5.95 7.10
N GLY A 216 -3.49 4.83 7.25
CA GLY A 216 -3.33 4.17 8.55
C GLY A 216 -2.59 5.02 9.58
N THR A 217 -1.58 5.78 9.16
CA THR A 217 -0.82 6.65 10.07
C THR A 217 -1.63 7.88 10.51
N LEU A 218 -2.32 8.54 9.58
CA LEU A 218 -3.16 9.68 9.89
C LEU A 218 -4.34 9.27 10.77
N LEU A 219 -4.98 8.15 10.46
CA LEU A 219 -6.09 7.62 11.26
C LEU A 219 -5.64 7.24 12.67
N TYR A 220 -4.47 6.59 12.82
CA TYR A 220 -3.93 6.31 14.16
C TYR A 220 -3.54 7.58 14.91
N LYS A 221 -3.01 8.58 14.21
CA LYS A 221 -2.71 9.89 14.80
C LYS A 221 -3.96 10.53 15.42
N ASP A 222 -5.08 10.43 14.75
CA ASP A 222 -6.35 11.00 15.17
C ASP A 222 -7.03 10.19 16.28
N THR A 223 -7.19 8.89 16.08
CA THR A 223 -7.99 8.03 16.96
C THR A 223 -7.22 7.41 18.12
N LYS A 224 -5.89 7.24 17.98
CA LYS A 224 -5.02 6.47 18.89
C LYS A 224 -5.47 5.01 19.07
N ASP A 225 -6.35 4.52 18.23
CA ASP A 225 -6.95 3.19 18.30
C ASP A 225 -6.48 2.31 17.13
N LEU A 226 -5.75 1.24 17.45
CA LEU A 226 -5.29 0.25 16.46
C LEU A 226 -6.41 -0.62 15.91
N GLN A 227 -7.50 -0.81 16.64
CA GLN A 227 -8.63 -1.62 16.17
C GLN A 227 -9.37 -0.87 15.06
N ILE A 228 -9.58 0.44 15.22
CA ILE A 228 -10.16 1.30 14.18
C ILE A 228 -9.27 1.26 12.93
N VAL A 229 -7.96 1.44 13.08
CA VAL A 229 -7.01 1.36 11.95
C VAL A 229 -7.04 -0.02 11.27
N LYS A 230 -7.11 -1.11 12.07
CA LYS A 230 -7.23 -2.47 11.55
C LYS A 230 -8.51 -2.65 10.72
N GLN A 231 -9.64 -2.17 11.24
CA GLN A 231 -10.93 -2.24 10.56
C GLN A 231 -10.91 -1.46 9.25
N VAL A 232 -10.58 -0.18 9.27
CA VAL A 232 -10.55 0.68 8.08
C VAL A 232 -9.58 0.14 7.02
N LEU A 233 -8.41 -0.32 7.43
CA LEU A 233 -7.45 -0.92 6.51
C LEU A 233 -7.78 -2.38 6.14
N ARG A 234 -8.77 -3.00 6.75
CA ARG A 234 -9.13 -4.41 6.48
C ARG A 234 -7.91 -5.34 6.59
N HIS A 235 -7.18 -5.23 7.72
CA HIS A 235 -6.03 -6.09 8.01
C HIS A 235 -6.50 -7.37 8.70
N SER A 236 -6.14 -8.53 8.15
CA SER A 236 -6.41 -9.84 8.77
C SER A 236 -5.65 -10.05 10.08
N ASN A 237 -4.46 -9.43 10.20
CA ASN A 237 -3.58 -9.59 11.37
C ASN A 237 -3.27 -8.23 12.02
N VAL A 238 -3.47 -8.12 13.35
CA VAL A 238 -3.17 -6.93 14.16
C VAL A 238 -1.68 -6.56 14.12
N ASN A 239 -0.78 -7.54 14.01
CA ASN A 239 0.65 -7.28 13.94
C ASN A 239 1.06 -6.41 12.74
N ILE A 240 0.25 -6.41 11.66
CA ILE A 240 0.47 -5.52 10.52
C ILE A 240 0.11 -4.08 10.91
N THR A 241 -0.87 -3.92 11.79
CA THR A 241 -1.38 -2.62 12.24
C THR A 241 -0.50 -1.99 13.33
N SER A 242 0.15 -2.80 14.18
CA SER A 242 1.02 -2.31 15.26
C SER A 242 2.17 -1.41 14.75
N LYS A 243 2.57 -1.57 13.48
CA LYS A 243 3.58 -0.72 12.85
C LYS A 243 3.20 0.77 12.86
N TYR A 244 1.92 1.10 12.74
CA TYR A 244 1.44 2.48 12.76
C TYR A 244 1.62 3.12 14.14
N ALA A 245 1.34 2.36 15.22
CA ALA A 245 1.59 2.82 16.59
C ALA A 245 3.08 3.07 16.83
N HIS A 246 3.92 2.13 16.43
CA HIS A 246 5.38 2.28 16.59
C HIS A 246 5.91 3.53 15.90
N ILE A 247 5.48 3.79 14.69
CA ILE A 247 5.93 4.94 13.92
C ILE A 247 5.43 6.23 14.54
N TYR A 248 4.13 6.31 14.83
CA TYR A 248 3.55 7.49 15.42
C TYR A 248 4.18 7.79 16.79
N ASN A 249 4.25 6.80 17.68
CA ASN A 249 4.83 6.98 19.00
C ASN A 249 6.31 7.37 18.95
N LYS A 250 7.07 6.87 17.97
CA LYS A 250 8.47 7.24 17.78
C LYS A 250 8.65 8.67 17.26
N MET A 251 7.69 9.19 16.52
CA MET A 251 7.70 10.56 15.99
C MET A 251 7.14 11.59 17.00
N ASP A 252 6.07 11.24 17.70
CA ASP A 252 5.33 12.14 18.59
C ASP A 252 5.95 12.21 19.99
N LYS A 253 6.44 11.09 20.47
CA LYS A 253 7.09 11.01 21.78
C LYS A 253 8.60 10.94 21.60
N ARG A 254 9.24 12.06 21.79
CA ARG A 254 10.66 12.09 22.13
C ARG A 254 10.79 11.52 23.55
N TYR A 255 10.73 10.19 23.70
CA TYR A 255 10.71 9.51 25.01
C TYR A 255 11.84 9.95 25.95
N THR A 256 12.93 10.46 25.38
CA THR A 256 14.08 10.98 26.13
C THR A 256 13.91 12.41 26.62
N THR A 257 12.90 13.18 26.16
CA THR A 257 12.66 14.55 26.63
C THR A 257 12.14 14.62 28.06
N GLY A 258 11.62 13.51 28.58
CA GLY A 258 11.22 13.37 30.00
C GLY A 258 12.38 12.98 30.94
N ILE A 259 13.57 12.67 30.40
CA ILE A 259 14.76 12.43 31.22
C ILE A 259 15.30 13.80 31.58
N ASN A 260 15.05 14.20 32.83
CA ASN A 260 15.51 15.48 33.34
C ASN A 260 17.00 15.36 33.64
N LEU A 261 17.84 15.71 32.67
CA LEU A 261 19.23 16.01 32.93
C LEU A 261 19.25 17.40 33.55
N ASN A 262 19.67 17.51 34.81
CA ASN A 262 19.81 18.76 35.55
C ASN A 262 20.85 19.73 34.92
N GLU A 263 21.09 19.67 33.63
CA GLU A 263 21.96 20.59 32.89
C GLU A 263 21.11 21.63 32.16
N ASN A 264 21.18 22.82 32.63
CA ASN A 264 20.56 24.01 32.05
C ASN A 264 21.18 24.32 30.69
N ILE A 265 20.52 23.91 29.59
CA ILE A 265 20.79 24.50 28.28
C ILE A 265 20.36 25.96 28.37
N THR A 266 21.32 26.87 28.35
CA THR A 266 21.10 28.30 28.51
C THR A 266 20.34 28.87 27.29
N THR A 267 19.68 30.01 27.50
CA THR A 267 18.98 30.75 26.44
C THR A 267 19.94 31.17 25.30
N GLU A 268 21.24 31.27 25.58
CA GLU A 268 22.28 31.55 24.59
C GLU A 268 22.56 30.35 23.67
N ASP A 269 22.53 29.11 24.17
CA ASP A 269 22.72 27.93 23.33
C ASP A 269 21.58 27.75 22.33
N LYS A 270 20.35 28.11 22.72
CA LYS A 270 19.18 28.11 21.83
C LYS A 270 19.29 29.16 20.72
N LYS A 271 19.88 30.33 20.99
CA LYS A 271 20.11 31.38 20.00
C LYS A 271 21.23 31.04 19.00
N LYS A 272 22.23 30.28 19.42
CA LYS A 272 23.33 29.82 18.53
C LYS A 272 22.92 28.71 17.59
N ALA A 273 21.91 27.90 17.94
CA ALA A 273 21.39 26.82 17.11
C ALA A 273 20.44 27.29 15.98
N HIS A 274 20.01 28.56 16.00
CA HIS A 274 19.13 29.17 15.01
C HIS A 274 19.83 30.20 14.10
N LYS A 275 21.17 30.28 14.17
CA LYS A 275 22.01 30.99 13.20
C LYS A 275 22.74 29.97 12.31
#